data_34165c390680c8789008bfbe38b7eca9
#
_entry.id   34165c390680c8789008bfbe38b7eca9
#
_cell.length_a   1.000
_cell.length_b   1.000
_cell.length_c   1.000
_cell.angle_alpha   90.00
_cell.angle_beta   90.00
_cell.angle_gamma   90.00
#
_symmetry.space_group_name_H-M   'P 1'
#
loop_
_entity.id
_entity.type
_entity.pdbx_description
1 polymer ?
#
loop_
_entity_poly.entity_id
_entity_poly.type
_entity_poly.pdbx_seq_one_letter_code
_entity_poly.pdbx_strand_id
1 'polypeptide(L)'
;MKCSQKFSFYSLFLLLSGLFSGSLPANEIEARRWAHLPVGTNIIGLAGARTDGDIAFDPVLRIENGEVEVDTVVTSFLHSFSLFDKTARLDVRLPYQKSRWQGLIDGESRSVRREGLGDPLFRLSVNLLGAPALKGEEYRSYRASHTTNTIVGAAVSLKVPLGQYEEDKLLNLGENRYTIRPQLGIVHTRGPVAYELTGSVNFYTDNSEFFDGKKREQEPLYVLQTHLTYTFRNYFWTSIAAGYDRGGKSKVNGIEKDDQRRDIYFAASAGFPVSRNSSIKFAYVGGRKQENIGADTNNFIMAYSVRF
;
A
#
# COMPACT_ATOMS: atom_id res chain seq x y z
N MET A 1 0.00 49.98 -33.79
CA MET A 1 0.26 48.57 -33.98
C MET A 1 0.65 47.98 -32.64
N LYS A 2 -0.30 47.35 -31.91
CA LYS A 2 -0.04 46.64 -30.66
C LYS A 2 0.25 45.20 -31.02
N CYS A 3 1.50 44.76 -30.90
CA CYS A 3 1.89 43.37 -31.03
C CYS A 3 1.49 42.64 -29.73
N SER A 4 0.41 41.89 -29.79
CA SER A 4 -0.03 40.96 -28.73
C SER A 4 0.90 39.77 -28.72
N GLN A 5 1.87 39.73 -27.83
CA GLN A 5 2.59 38.49 -27.51
C GLN A 5 1.63 37.58 -26.73
N LYS A 6 1.05 36.63 -27.43
CA LYS A 6 0.46 35.45 -26.82
C LYS A 6 1.62 34.61 -26.27
N PHE A 7 1.98 34.83 -25.01
CA PHE A 7 2.82 33.88 -24.29
C PHE A 7 2.07 32.56 -24.22
N SER A 8 2.62 31.57 -24.88
CA SER A 8 2.10 30.22 -24.91
C SER A 8 2.17 29.63 -23.52
N PHE A 9 1.04 29.43 -22.91
CA PHE A 9 0.85 28.78 -21.59
C PHE A 9 1.42 27.34 -21.52
N TYR A 10 1.86 26.82 -22.65
CA TYR A 10 2.40 25.43 -22.79
C TYR A 10 3.87 25.29 -22.37
N SER A 11 4.64 26.38 -22.32
CA SER A 11 6.09 26.29 -22.02
C SER A 11 6.43 26.18 -20.53
N LEU A 12 5.52 26.54 -19.63
CA LEU A 12 5.73 26.45 -18.18
C LEU A 12 5.38 25.05 -17.64
N PHE A 13 4.61 24.26 -18.39
CA PHE A 13 4.21 22.90 -18.01
C PHE A 13 5.29 21.83 -18.26
N LEU A 14 6.37 22.16 -18.95
CA LEU A 14 7.41 21.20 -19.38
C LEU A 14 8.37 20.74 -18.27
N LEU A 15 8.36 21.36 -17.09
CA LEU A 15 9.22 21.00 -15.95
C LEU A 15 8.48 20.20 -14.85
N LEU A 16 7.21 19.94 -15.03
CA LEU A 16 6.25 19.55 -14.00
C LEU A 16 6.08 18.03 -13.74
N SER A 17 6.86 17.20 -14.37
CA SER A 17 6.54 15.78 -14.50
C SER A 17 7.28 14.87 -13.51
N GLY A 18 6.97 14.93 -12.23
CA GLY A 18 7.66 14.06 -11.28
C GLY A 18 6.88 13.62 -10.05
N LEU A 19 5.70 14.15 -9.79
CA LEU A 19 5.08 13.99 -8.48
C LEU A 19 3.72 13.31 -8.54
N PHE A 20 3.61 12.20 -7.83
CA PHE A 20 2.36 11.53 -7.43
C PHE A 20 1.44 10.95 -8.50
N SER A 21 1.93 9.96 -9.26
CA SER A 21 1.09 8.82 -9.61
C SER A 21 1.37 7.75 -8.57
N GLY A 22 0.60 7.64 -7.52
CA GLY A 22 0.91 6.63 -6.55
C GLY A 22 -0.22 6.43 -5.58
N SER A 23 -0.76 5.24 -5.52
CA SER A 23 -1.42 4.73 -4.34
C SER A 23 -0.54 5.03 -3.14
N LEU A 24 -1.05 5.78 -2.19
CA LEU A 24 -0.36 6.13 -0.95
C LEU A 24 0.11 4.84 -0.28
N PRO A 25 1.40 4.66 0.04
CA PRO A 25 1.99 3.40 0.54
C PRO A 25 1.45 2.96 1.91
N ALA A 26 0.70 3.83 2.59
CA ALA A 26 0.05 3.55 3.86
C ALA A 26 -0.87 2.31 3.85
N ASN A 27 -1.37 1.88 2.70
CA ASN A 27 -2.24 0.70 2.58
C ASN A 27 -1.55 -0.66 2.74
N GLU A 28 -0.23 -0.70 2.93
CA GLU A 28 0.51 -1.95 2.99
C GLU A 28 1.07 -2.30 4.37
N ILE A 29 0.87 -1.46 5.39
CA ILE A 29 1.20 -1.78 6.79
C ILE A 29 0.06 -2.61 7.35
N GLU A 30 0.19 -3.95 7.28
CA GLU A 30 -0.84 -4.89 7.69
C GLU A 30 -0.31 -5.86 8.75
N ALA A 31 -0.93 -5.85 9.93
CA ALA A 31 -0.64 -6.81 10.99
C ALA A 31 -1.06 -8.23 10.60
N ARG A 32 -0.34 -9.23 11.13
CA ARG A 32 -0.62 -10.67 10.93
C ARG A 32 -0.48 -11.14 9.49
N ARG A 33 0.36 -10.47 8.71
CA ARG A 33 0.61 -10.79 7.30
C ARG A 33 1.14 -12.22 7.10
N TRP A 34 1.95 -12.71 8.01
CA TRP A 34 2.57 -14.03 7.97
C TRP A 34 1.85 -15.07 8.83
N ALA A 35 0.60 -14.79 9.23
CA ALA A 35 -0.15 -15.71 10.08
C ALA A 35 -0.27 -17.10 9.44
N HIS A 36 -0.02 -18.14 10.25
CA HIS A 36 -0.32 -19.53 9.87
C HIS A 36 -1.83 -19.68 9.71
N LEU A 37 -2.28 -20.08 8.54
CA LEU A 37 -3.68 -20.38 8.21
C LEU A 37 -3.82 -21.87 7.89
N PRO A 38 -4.96 -22.51 8.20
CA PRO A 38 -5.22 -23.87 7.74
C PRO A 38 -5.32 -23.89 6.22
N VAL A 39 -4.78 -24.94 5.60
CA VAL A 39 -4.87 -25.17 4.14
C VAL A 39 -6.33 -25.33 3.71
N GLY A 40 -6.67 -24.76 2.55
CA GLY A 40 -8.03 -24.73 2.02
C GLY A 40 -8.90 -23.61 2.58
N THR A 41 -8.34 -22.67 3.35
CA THR A 41 -9.09 -21.50 3.83
C THR A 41 -9.30 -20.51 2.71
N ASN A 42 -10.55 -20.10 2.50
CA ASN A 42 -10.94 -19.00 1.64
C ASN A 42 -11.44 -17.84 2.51
N ILE A 43 -11.03 -16.63 2.19
CA ILE A 43 -11.52 -15.43 2.85
C ILE A 43 -11.88 -14.40 1.77
N ILE A 44 -13.10 -13.89 1.86
CA ILE A 44 -13.53 -12.71 1.11
C ILE A 44 -13.59 -11.52 2.08
N GLY A 45 -13.16 -10.37 1.63
CA GLY A 45 -13.16 -9.16 2.42
C GLY A 45 -13.64 -7.95 1.64
N LEU A 46 -14.30 -7.04 2.34
CA LEU A 46 -14.65 -5.70 1.88
C LEU A 46 -14.09 -4.70 2.88
N ALA A 47 -13.33 -3.72 2.40
CA ALA A 47 -12.78 -2.67 3.23
C ALA A 47 -13.16 -1.30 2.67
N GLY A 48 -13.46 -0.36 3.56
CA GLY A 48 -13.53 1.07 3.30
C GLY A 48 -12.35 1.76 3.94
N ALA A 49 -11.73 2.70 3.25
CA ALA A 49 -10.67 3.53 3.78
C ALA A 49 -10.89 4.99 3.39
N ARG A 50 -10.63 5.89 4.33
CA ARG A 50 -10.52 7.33 4.12
C ARG A 50 -9.10 7.75 4.37
N THR A 51 -8.49 8.39 3.38
CA THR A 51 -7.16 8.99 3.46
C THR A 51 -7.29 10.49 3.31
N ASP A 52 -6.73 11.22 4.26
CA ASP A 52 -6.55 12.67 4.20
C ASP A 52 -5.06 12.97 4.32
N GLY A 53 -4.54 13.95 3.60
CA GLY A 53 -3.13 14.28 3.67
C GLY A 53 -2.76 15.62 3.08
N ASP A 54 -1.64 16.15 3.58
CA ASP A 54 -0.99 17.36 3.08
C ASP A 54 0.13 16.94 2.12
N ILE A 55 0.15 17.51 0.93
CA ILE A 55 1.15 17.21 -0.10
C ILE A 55 2.08 18.40 -0.24
N ALA A 56 3.37 18.17 -0.08
CA ALA A 56 4.41 19.10 -0.45
C ALA A 56 4.92 18.78 -1.85
N PHE A 57 4.61 19.67 -2.78
CA PHE A 57 5.07 19.58 -4.16
C PHE A 57 6.47 20.21 -4.32
N ASP A 58 7.13 19.90 -5.44
CA ASP A 58 8.36 20.59 -5.83
C ASP A 58 8.08 22.11 -5.94
N PRO A 59 8.87 22.98 -5.28
CA PRO A 59 8.68 24.44 -5.32
C PRO A 59 8.64 25.04 -6.74
N VAL A 60 9.26 24.38 -7.72
CA VAL A 60 9.20 24.80 -9.13
C VAL A 60 7.76 24.79 -9.67
N LEU A 61 6.87 24.00 -9.07
CA LEU A 61 5.47 23.87 -9.48
C LEU A 61 4.59 25.05 -9.02
N ARG A 62 5.08 25.85 -8.07
CA ARG A 62 4.29 26.92 -7.45
C ARG A 62 2.91 26.45 -6.95
N ILE A 63 2.84 25.19 -6.51
CA ILE A 63 1.66 24.66 -5.86
C ILE A 63 1.87 24.77 -4.36
N GLU A 64 1.07 25.58 -3.72
CA GLU A 64 1.08 25.78 -2.27
C GLU A 64 -0.14 25.11 -1.63
N ASN A 65 -0.01 24.73 -0.37
CA ASN A 65 -1.10 24.14 0.41
C ASN A 65 -1.78 22.97 -0.31
N GLY A 66 -0.96 22.04 -0.84
CA GLY A 66 -1.46 20.86 -1.51
C GLY A 66 -2.14 19.91 -0.50
N GLU A 67 -3.37 19.50 -0.78
CA GLU A 67 -4.13 18.55 0.02
C GLU A 67 -4.63 17.41 -0.86
N VAL A 68 -4.79 16.24 -0.25
CA VAL A 68 -5.38 15.07 -0.90
C VAL A 68 -6.41 14.43 0.01
N GLU A 69 -7.53 14.08 -0.57
CA GLU A 69 -8.57 13.26 0.03
C GLU A 69 -8.82 12.05 -0.86
N VAL A 70 -8.80 10.84 -0.29
CA VAL A 70 -9.08 9.61 -1.04
C VAL A 70 -10.04 8.72 -0.24
N ASP A 71 -11.21 8.45 -0.82
CA ASP A 71 -12.09 7.41 -0.37
C ASP A 71 -11.80 6.14 -1.20
N THR A 72 -11.50 5.04 -0.53
CA THR A 72 -11.18 3.77 -1.18
C THR A 72 -12.10 2.67 -0.69
N VAL A 73 -12.64 1.88 -1.63
CA VAL A 73 -13.29 0.61 -1.35
C VAL A 73 -12.41 -0.49 -1.93
N VAL A 74 -12.05 -1.49 -1.11
CA VAL A 74 -11.23 -2.62 -1.56
C VAL A 74 -12.01 -3.91 -1.39
N THR A 75 -12.24 -4.62 -2.49
CA THR A 75 -12.66 -6.02 -2.46
C THR A 75 -11.41 -6.89 -2.44
N SER A 76 -11.38 -7.89 -1.57
CA SER A 76 -10.24 -8.79 -1.43
C SER A 76 -10.66 -10.25 -1.39
N PHE A 77 -9.79 -11.10 -1.92
CA PHE A 77 -9.90 -12.55 -1.84
C PHE A 77 -8.56 -13.14 -1.40
N LEU A 78 -8.62 -14.12 -0.50
CA LEU A 78 -7.46 -14.85 -0.01
C LEU A 78 -7.77 -16.35 -0.09
N HIS A 79 -6.83 -17.11 -0.63
CA HIS A 79 -6.84 -18.56 -0.64
C HIS A 79 -5.55 -19.13 -0.06
N SER A 80 -5.65 -20.03 0.92
CA SER A 80 -4.49 -20.75 1.47
C SER A 80 -4.41 -22.17 0.91
N PHE A 81 -3.21 -22.60 0.55
CA PHE A 81 -2.96 -23.92 -0.04
C PHE A 81 -1.62 -24.48 0.42
N SER A 82 -1.37 -25.73 0.07
CA SER A 82 -0.07 -26.39 0.31
C SER A 82 0.86 -26.16 -0.88
N LEU A 83 2.08 -25.72 -0.61
CA LEU A 83 3.17 -25.64 -1.57
C LEU A 83 4.44 -26.20 -0.92
N PHE A 84 4.96 -27.34 -1.44
CA PHE A 84 6.12 -28.06 -0.87
C PHE A 84 5.98 -28.31 0.65
N ASP A 85 4.82 -28.82 1.08
CA ASP A 85 4.47 -29.08 2.49
C ASP A 85 4.53 -27.84 3.40
N LYS A 86 4.52 -26.66 2.83
CA LYS A 86 4.44 -25.39 3.53
C LYS A 86 3.10 -24.72 3.28
N THR A 87 2.64 -23.91 4.24
CA THR A 87 1.46 -23.08 4.04
C THR A 87 1.80 -21.96 3.08
N ALA A 88 1.12 -21.92 1.95
CA ALA A 88 1.16 -20.86 0.97
C ALA A 88 -0.18 -20.14 0.91
N ARG A 89 -0.17 -18.92 0.36
CA ARG A 89 -1.34 -18.05 0.30
C ARG A 89 -1.29 -17.17 -0.94
N LEU A 90 -2.40 -17.12 -1.66
CA LEU A 90 -2.66 -16.14 -2.71
C LEU A 90 -3.64 -15.10 -2.19
N ASP A 91 -3.28 -13.83 -2.26
CA ASP A 91 -4.13 -12.69 -1.97
C ASP A 91 -4.38 -11.90 -3.26
N VAL A 92 -5.62 -11.47 -3.49
CA VAL A 92 -6.03 -10.57 -4.58
C VAL A 92 -6.74 -9.38 -3.97
N ARG A 93 -6.44 -8.17 -4.42
CA ARG A 93 -7.08 -6.92 -3.97
C ARG A 93 -7.46 -6.08 -5.18
N LEU A 94 -8.71 -5.63 -5.20
CA LEU A 94 -9.29 -4.81 -6.25
C LEU A 94 -9.76 -3.49 -5.62
N PRO A 95 -9.01 -2.39 -5.76
CA PRO A 95 -9.39 -1.09 -5.20
C PRO A 95 -10.27 -0.31 -6.18
N TYR A 96 -11.27 0.37 -5.65
CA TYR A 96 -12.04 1.43 -6.30
C TYR A 96 -11.87 2.71 -5.48
N GLN A 97 -11.54 3.82 -6.12
CA GLN A 97 -11.13 5.05 -5.46
C GLN A 97 -11.89 6.25 -5.97
N LYS A 98 -12.17 7.19 -5.05
CA LYS A 98 -12.58 8.56 -5.32
C LYS A 98 -11.54 9.46 -4.71
N SER A 99 -10.81 10.17 -5.55
CA SER A 99 -9.69 11.02 -5.12
C SER A 99 -9.97 12.47 -5.48
N ARG A 100 -9.61 13.36 -4.55
CA ARG A 100 -9.64 14.80 -4.74
C ARG A 100 -8.29 15.37 -4.32
N TRP A 101 -7.68 16.12 -5.21
CA TRP A 101 -6.50 16.92 -4.94
C TRP A 101 -6.87 18.38 -5.03
N GLN A 102 -6.37 19.20 -4.13
CA GLN A 102 -6.56 20.64 -4.14
C GLN A 102 -5.27 21.37 -3.73
N GLY A 103 -5.13 22.63 -4.11
CA GLY A 103 -3.99 23.47 -3.78
C GLY A 103 -4.12 24.85 -4.41
N LEU A 104 -3.19 25.73 -4.09
CA LEU A 104 -3.08 27.04 -4.69
C LEU A 104 -2.05 26.99 -5.83
N ILE A 105 -2.44 27.40 -7.03
CA ILE A 105 -1.55 27.57 -8.18
C ILE A 105 -1.50 29.05 -8.50
N ASP A 106 -0.33 29.68 -8.34
CA ASP A 106 -0.14 31.13 -8.47
C ASP A 106 -1.17 31.93 -7.62
N GLY A 107 -1.48 31.44 -6.41
CA GLY A 107 -2.44 32.04 -5.48
C GLY A 107 -3.92 31.76 -5.77
N GLU A 108 -4.26 31.07 -6.86
CA GLU A 108 -5.63 30.66 -7.19
C GLU A 108 -5.92 29.23 -6.73
N SER A 109 -7.06 29.01 -6.06
CA SER A 109 -7.49 27.66 -5.65
C SER A 109 -7.86 26.81 -6.87
N ARG A 110 -7.25 25.62 -6.96
CA ARG A 110 -7.52 24.63 -8.01
C ARG A 110 -7.79 23.26 -7.38
N SER A 111 -8.68 22.51 -7.99
CA SER A 111 -8.94 21.13 -7.55
C SER A 111 -9.12 20.18 -8.73
N VAL A 112 -8.68 18.95 -8.55
CA VAL A 112 -8.82 17.85 -9.51
C VAL A 112 -9.52 16.68 -8.80
N ARG A 113 -10.45 16.04 -9.49
CA ARG A 113 -11.15 14.84 -9.00
C ARG A 113 -10.96 13.70 -9.99
N ARG A 114 -10.77 12.49 -9.46
CA ARG A 114 -10.75 11.23 -10.20
C ARG A 114 -11.56 10.19 -9.47
N GLU A 115 -12.26 9.36 -10.21
CA GLU A 115 -13.06 8.27 -9.66
C GLU A 115 -12.97 7.06 -10.58
N GLY A 116 -12.69 5.86 -10.03
CA GLY A 116 -12.60 4.65 -10.81
C GLY A 116 -11.77 3.56 -10.13
N LEU A 117 -11.41 2.54 -10.92
CA LEU A 117 -10.55 1.45 -10.45
C LEU A 117 -9.11 1.95 -10.28
N GLY A 118 -8.50 1.57 -9.17
CA GLY A 118 -7.04 1.62 -9.01
C GLY A 118 -6.38 0.32 -9.50
N ASP A 119 -5.07 0.25 -9.44
CA ASP A 119 -4.32 -0.92 -9.89
C ASP A 119 -4.56 -2.13 -8.98
N PRO A 120 -4.98 -3.29 -9.52
CA PRO A 120 -5.11 -4.53 -8.75
C PRO A 120 -3.78 -5.01 -8.19
N LEU A 121 -3.83 -5.62 -7.00
CA LEU A 121 -2.68 -6.23 -6.34
C LEU A 121 -2.88 -7.74 -6.20
N PHE A 122 -1.89 -8.50 -6.64
CA PHE A 122 -1.76 -9.94 -6.43
C PHE A 122 -0.56 -10.19 -5.52
N ARG A 123 -0.70 -11.07 -4.53
CA ARG A 123 0.41 -11.45 -3.64
C ARG A 123 0.42 -12.96 -3.43
N LEU A 124 1.53 -13.57 -3.80
CA LEU A 124 1.85 -14.96 -3.45
C LEU A 124 2.82 -14.97 -2.28
N SER A 125 2.50 -15.70 -1.22
CA SER A 125 3.37 -15.86 -0.05
C SER A 125 3.49 -17.31 0.36
N VAL A 126 4.65 -17.69 0.90
CA VAL A 126 4.95 -19.01 1.44
C VAL A 126 5.60 -18.85 2.80
N ASN A 127 5.09 -19.53 3.80
CA ASN A 127 5.72 -19.64 5.10
C ASN A 127 6.79 -20.75 5.04
N LEU A 128 8.04 -20.36 4.88
CA LEU A 128 9.19 -21.26 4.66
C LEU A 128 9.48 -22.13 5.89
N LEU A 129 9.33 -21.55 7.10
CA LEU A 129 9.55 -22.21 8.38
C LEU A 129 8.38 -21.94 9.33
N GLY A 130 8.15 -22.86 10.28
CA GLY A 130 7.24 -22.68 11.42
C GLY A 130 5.75 -22.72 11.11
N ALA A 131 5.36 -23.01 9.86
CA ALA A 131 3.96 -23.12 9.47
C ALA A 131 3.76 -24.23 8.43
N PRO A 132 3.73 -25.50 8.86
CA PRO A 132 3.46 -26.63 7.98
C PRO A 132 2.07 -26.55 7.35
N ALA A 133 1.89 -27.18 6.19
CA ALA A 133 0.63 -27.21 5.47
C ALA A 133 -0.36 -28.16 6.15
N LEU A 134 -1.10 -27.68 7.12
CA LEU A 134 -2.05 -28.45 7.93
C LEU A 134 -3.49 -27.99 7.72
N LYS A 135 -4.46 -28.86 7.97
CA LYS A 135 -5.90 -28.57 7.93
C LYS A 135 -6.64 -29.26 9.09
N GLY A 136 -7.87 -28.82 9.33
CA GLY A 136 -8.80 -29.45 10.26
C GLY A 136 -8.22 -29.62 11.67
N GLU A 137 -8.23 -30.87 12.19
CA GLU A 137 -7.78 -31.23 13.54
C GLU A 137 -6.25 -31.11 13.69
N GLU A 138 -5.48 -31.51 12.67
CA GLU A 138 -4.03 -31.42 12.69
C GLU A 138 -3.57 -29.96 12.89
N TYR A 139 -4.19 -29.02 12.20
CA TYR A 139 -3.93 -27.61 12.39
C TYR A 139 -4.26 -27.14 13.81
N ARG A 140 -5.42 -27.56 14.36
CA ARG A 140 -5.82 -27.19 15.73
C ARG A 140 -4.85 -27.73 16.77
N SER A 141 -4.48 -29.01 16.66
CA SER A 141 -3.52 -29.65 17.54
C SER A 141 -2.14 -29.03 17.48
N TYR A 142 -1.66 -28.72 16.27
CA TYR A 142 -0.40 -28.00 16.08
C TYR A 142 -0.42 -26.63 16.77
N ARG A 143 -1.48 -25.86 16.57
CA ARG A 143 -1.62 -24.52 17.18
C ARG A 143 -1.72 -24.58 18.71
N ALA A 144 -2.37 -25.59 19.25
CA ALA A 144 -2.50 -25.77 20.70
C ALA A 144 -1.17 -26.16 21.37
N SER A 145 -0.36 -27.01 20.71
CA SER A 145 0.94 -27.46 21.23
C SER A 145 2.08 -26.47 21.01
N HIS A 146 1.96 -25.55 20.04
CA HIS A 146 2.99 -24.56 19.70
C HIS A 146 2.58 -23.16 20.11
N THR A 147 2.51 -22.90 21.43
CA THR A 147 2.22 -21.57 22.00
C THR A 147 3.38 -20.59 21.81
N THR A 148 4.59 -21.11 21.59
CA THR A 148 5.76 -20.36 21.15
C THR A 148 6.16 -20.89 19.78
N ASN A 149 6.20 -20.02 18.80
CA ASN A 149 6.51 -20.40 17.42
C ASN A 149 7.17 -19.25 16.66
N THR A 150 8.08 -19.60 15.77
CA THR A 150 8.71 -18.64 14.85
C THR A 150 8.37 -19.04 13.42
N ILE A 151 7.79 -18.13 12.68
CA ILE A 151 7.48 -18.29 11.25
C ILE A 151 8.44 -17.40 10.46
N VAL A 152 9.06 -17.96 9.44
CA VAL A 152 9.80 -17.20 8.42
C VAL A 152 9.06 -17.37 7.10
N GLY A 153 8.73 -16.27 6.46
CA GLY A 153 7.98 -16.28 5.20
C GLY A 153 8.64 -15.44 4.12
N ALA A 154 8.40 -15.82 2.88
CA ALA A 154 8.74 -15.06 1.69
C ALA A 154 7.47 -14.78 0.87
N ALA A 155 7.43 -13.65 0.17
CA ALA A 155 6.33 -13.30 -0.72
C ALA A 155 6.81 -12.47 -1.91
N VAL A 156 6.01 -12.49 -2.97
CA VAL A 156 6.10 -11.55 -4.07
C VAL A 156 4.72 -10.94 -4.27
N SER A 157 4.65 -9.62 -4.30
CA SER A 157 3.44 -8.90 -4.73
C SER A 157 3.66 -8.32 -6.12
N LEU A 158 2.60 -8.33 -6.92
CA LEU A 158 2.52 -7.74 -8.25
C LEU A 158 1.33 -6.77 -8.28
N LYS A 159 1.60 -5.49 -8.47
CA LYS A 159 0.59 -4.49 -8.84
C LYS A 159 0.55 -4.41 -10.36
N VAL A 160 -0.64 -4.56 -10.93
CA VAL A 160 -0.85 -4.63 -12.38
C VAL A 160 -1.50 -3.32 -12.86
N PRO A 161 -1.02 -2.69 -13.94
CA PRO A 161 -1.53 -1.41 -14.43
C PRO A 161 -2.88 -1.57 -15.17
N LEU A 162 -3.92 -1.89 -14.42
CA LEU A 162 -5.31 -2.02 -14.90
C LEU A 162 -6.23 -0.94 -14.32
N GLY A 163 -5.67 -0.06 -13.48
CA GLY A 163 -6.38 1.09 -12.93
C GLY A 163 -6.64 2.15 -14.00
N GLN A 164 -7.57 3.05 -13.66
CA GLN A 164 -7.90 4.16 -14.56
C GLN A 164 -6.70 5.10 -14.68
N TYR A 165 -6.26 5.29 -15.92
CA TYR A 165 -5.13 6.12 -16.29
C TYR A 165 -5.45 6.98 -17.51
N GLU A 166 -5.13 8.26 -17.44
CA GLU A 166 -5.25 9.25 -18.51
C GLU A 166 -3.85 9.81 -18.76
N GLU A 167 -3.27 9.54 -19.94
CA GLU A 167 -1.87 9.86 -20.28
C GLU A 167 -1.58 11.37 -20.35
N ASP A 168 -2.61 12.19 -20.64
CA ASP A 168 -2.54 13.66 -20.67
C ASP A 168 -2.73 14.28 -19.28
N LYS A 169 -2.90 13.48 -18.22
CA LYS A 169 -3.11 13.96 -16.85
C LYS A 169 -1.96 13.58 -15.94
N LEU A 170 -1.57 14.52 -15.07
CA LEU A 170 -0.53 14.29 -14.08
C LEU A 170 -1.00 13.43 -12.91
N LEU A 171 -2.25 13.62 -12.45
CA LEU A 171 -2.84 12.94 -11.31
C LEU A 171 -3.78 11.85 -11.79
N ASN A 172 -3.45 10.61 -11.49
CA ASN A 172 -4.16 9.40 -11.92
C ASN A 172 -4.43 8.46 -10.75
N LEU A 173 -5.38 7.52 -10.93
CA LEU A 173 -5.67 6.45 -9.97
C LEU A 173 -4.76 5.23 -10.20
N GLY A 174 -4.47 4.90 -11.46
CA GLY A 174 -3.49 3.90 -11.86
C GLY A 174 -2.09 4.50 -12.07
N GLU A 175 -1.06 3.66 -12.03
CA GLU A 175 0.33 4.08 -12.25
C GLU A 175 0.83 3.84 -13.68
N ASN A 176 0.06 3.13 -14.52
CA ASN A 176 0.41 2.70 -15.88
C ASN A 176 1.78 2.00 -15.96
N ARG A 177 2.11 1.22 -14.94
CA ARG A 177 3.33 0.42 -14.84
C ARG A 177 3.15 -0.72 -13.86
N TYR A 178 3.93 -1.78 -14.02
CA TYR A 178 4.00 -2.84 -13.03
C TYR A 178 4.84 -2.42 -11.83
N THR A 179 4.42 -2.86 -10.63
CA THR A 179 5.26 -2.81 -9.43
C THR A 179 5.42 -4.23 -8.91
N ILE A 180 6.67 -4.71 -8.85
CA ILE A 180 7.03 -6.03 -8.33
C ILE A 180 7.66 -5.82 -6.96
N ARG A 181 7.14 -6.51 -5.93
CA ARG A 181 7.60 -6.34 -4.56
C ARG A 181 7.93 -7.67 -3.90
N PRO A 182 9.17 -8.15 -3.94
CA PRO A 182 9.64 -9.21 -3.09
C PRO A 182 9.66 -8.77 -1.62
N GLN A 183 9.34 -9.73 -0.72
CA GLN A 183 9.21 -9.51 0.71
C GLN A 183 9.78 -10.69 1.47
N LEU A 184 10.45 -10.42 2.59
CA LEU A 184 10.84 -11.39 3.58
C LEU A 184 10.31 -10.96 4.94
N GLY A 185 9.79 -11.91 5.72
CA GLY A 185 9.25 -11.62 7.03
C GLY A 185 9.52 -12.70 8.04
N ILE A 186 9.61 -12.29 9.28
CA ILE A 186 9.71 -13.16 10.45
C ILE A 186 8.65 -12.77 11.46
N VAL A 187 7.96 -13.76 12.01
CA VAL A 187 7.02 -13.60 13.13
C VAL A 187 7.45 -14.51 14.26
N HIS A 188 7.67 -13.94 15.43
CA HIS A 188 7.85 -14.72 16.67
C HIS A 188 6.64 -14.53 17.56
N THR A 189 5.97 -15.64 17.87
CA THR A 189 4.81 -15.67 18.77
C THR A 189 5.21 -16.31 20.08
N ARG A 190 4.84 -15.69 21.21
CA ARG A 190 4.99 -16.25 22.56
C ARG A 190 3.71 -15.99 23.34
N GLY A 191 2.92 -17.06 23.55
CA GLY A 191 1.60 -16.93 24.17
C GLY A 191 0.71 -15.95 23.41
N PRO A 192 0.17 -14.89 24.04
CA PRO A 192 -0.72 -13.93 23.39
C PRO A 192 0.00 -12.87 22.54
N VAL A 193 1.33 -12.77 22.65
CA VAL A 193 2.12 -11.74 21.99
C VAL A 193 2.73 -12.29 20.71
N ALA A 194 2.66 -11.52 19.61
CA ALA A 194 3.40 -11.78 18.39
C ALA A 194 4.18 -10.52 17.96
N TYR A 195 5.45 -10.71 17.68
CA TYR A 195 6.32 -9.70 17.09
C TYR A 195 6.61 -10.07 15.63
N GLU A 196 6.39 -9.13 14.72
CA GLU A 196 6.59 -9.32 13.28
C GLU A 196 7.55 -8.27 12.74
N LEU A 197 8.50 -8.69 11.90
CA LEU A 197 9.41 -7.83 11.14
C LEU A 197 9.34 -8.24 9.67
N THR A 198 9.17 -7.27 8.77
CA THR A 198 9.09 -7.51 7.32
C THR A 198 9.94 -6.48 6.57
N GLY A 199 10.86 -6.96 5.74
CA GLY A 199 11.61 -6.18 4.76
C GLY A 199 11.06 -6.42 3.36
N SER A 200 11.04 -5.39 2.52
CA SER A 200 10.61 -5.48 1.12
C SER A 200 11.27 -4.41 0.24
N VAL A 201 11.29 -4.67 -1.07
CA VAL A 201 11.77 -3.72 -2.08
C VAL A 201 10.71 -3.63 -3.17
N ASN A 202 10.32 -2.41 -3.54
CA ASN A 202 9.47 -2.18 -4.72
C ASN A 202 10.37 -1.92 -5.93
N PHE A 203 10.20 -2.72 -6.98
CA PHE A 203 10.78 -2.51 -8.30
C PHE A 203 9.67 -2.05 -9.23
N TYR A 204 9.96 -1.07 -10.05
CA TYR A 204 9.01 -0.46 -10.97
C TYR A 204 9.44 -0.72 -12.40
N THR A 205 8.49 -1.03 -13.29
CA THR A 205 8.74 -0.88 -14.72
C THR A 205 8.59 0.58 -15.14
N ASP A 206 9.09 0.92 -16.30
CA ASP A 206 8.92 2.26 -16.84
C ASP A 206 7.44 2.51 -17.21
N ASN A 207 7.02 3.77 -17.07
CA ASN A 207 5.80 4.28 -17.67
C ASN A 207 6.18 5.15 -18.87
N SER A 208 5.97 4.63 -20.08
CA SER A 208 6.31 5.30 -21.35
C SER A 208 5.28 6.31 -21.84
N GLU A 209 4.12 6.37 -21.18
CA GLU A 209 3.00 7.26 -21.49
C GLU A 209 2.71 8.21 -20.33
N PHE A 210 3.75 8.61 -19.59
CA PHE A 210 3.59 9.48 -18.45
C PHE A 210 3.38 10.92 -18.91
N PHE A 211 2.30 11.54 -18.49
CA PHE A 211 1.93 12.94 -18.68
C PHE A 211 2.46 13.56 -20.00
N ASP A 212 1.60 13.61 -21.02
CA ASP A 212 1.91 14.06 -22.39
C ASP A 212 3.02 13.22 -23.07
N GLY A 213 2.96 11.90 -22.94
CA GLY A 213 3.83 10.96 -23.65
C GLY A 213 5.29 10.95 -23.18
N LYS A 214 5.56 11.40 -21.96
CA LYS A 214 6.91 11.33 -21.37
C LYS A 214 7.18 9.94 -20.82
N LYS A 215 8.45 9.57 -20.72
CA LYS A 215 8.89 8.34 -20.05
C LYS A 215 9.23 8.64 -18.59
N ARG A 216 8.60 7.91 -17.65
CA ARG A 216 8.98 7.93 -16.24
C ARG A 216 9.64 6.62 -15.85
N GLU A 217 10.82 6.72 -15.29
CA GLU A 217 11.61 5.67 -14.67
C GLU A 217 11.67 5.93 -13.16
N GLN A 218 11.78 4.87 -12.34
CA GLN A 218 11.87 5.04 -10.89
C GLN A 218 12.82 4.01 -10.28
N GLU A 219 13.70 4.49 -9.41
CA GLU A 219 14.60 3.66 -8.63
C GLU A 219 13.84 2.80 -7.61
N PRO A 220 14.46 1.69 -7.15
CA PRO A 220 13.84 0.86 -6.13
C PRO A 220 13.52 1.63 -4.84
N LEU A 221 12.39 1.26 -4.19
CA LEU A 221 11.99 1.76 -2.89
C LEU A 221 12.10 0.65 -1.86
N TYR A 222 12.95 0.84 -0.86
CA TYR A 222 13.18 -0.09 0.24
C TYR A 222 12.22 0.21 1.37
N VAL A 223 11.61 -0.83 1.95
CA VAL A 223 10.62 -0.69 3.02
C VAL A 223 10.92 -1.69 4.13
N LEU A 224 10.95 -1.19 5.36
CA LEU A 224 11.02 -2.00 6.58
C LEU A 224 9.83 -1.69 7.47
N GLN A 225 9.19 -2.73 8.02
CA GLN A 225 8.04 -2.57 8.90
C GLN A 225 8.06 -3.59 10.03
N THR A 226 7.57 -3.17 11.18
CA THR A 226 7.45 -4.01 12.37
C THR A 226 6.07 -3.88 13.00
N HIS A 227 5.59 -4.98 13.60
CA HIS A 227 4.31 -5.03 14.32
C HIS A 227 4.47 -5.73 15.66
N LEU A 228 3.81 -5.21 16.66
CA LEU A 228 3.61 -5.87 17.94
C LEU A 228 2.11 -6.11 18.12
N THR A 229 1.71 -7.38 18.15
CA THR A 229 0.30 -7.79 18.23
C THR A 229 0.05 -8.51 19.55
N TYR A 230 -1.04 -8.17 20.22
CA TYR A 230 -1.56 -8.87 21.39
C TYR A 230 -2.92 -9.49 21.07
N THR A 231 -3.09 -10.79 21.31
CA THR A 231 -4.33 -11.53 21.09
C THR A 231 -4.96 -11.89 22.44
N PHE A 232 -6.16 -11.39 22.71
CA PHE A 232 -6.92 -11.65 23.92
C PHE A 232 -7.60 -13.03 23.89
N ARG A 233 -8.08 -13.51 25.04
CA ARG A 233 -8.68 -14.85 25.18
C ARG A 233 -9.93 -15.07 24.30
N ASN A 234 -10.67 -14.01 23.99
CA ASN A 234 -11.85 -14.03 23.12
C ASN A 234 -11.51 -13.84 21.64
N TYR A 235 -10.25 -14.06 21.24
CA TYR A 235 -9.73 -13.86 19.87
C TYR A 235 -9.79 -12.43 19.33
N PHE A 236 -10.24 -11.46 20.13
CA PHE A 236 -9.97 -10.05 19.88
C PHE A 236 -8.46 -9.82 19.89
N TRP A 237 -7.96 -8.99 19.00
CA TRP A 237 -6.54 -8.64 18.96
C TRP A 237 -6.34 -7.16 18.68
N THR A 238 -5.23 -6.65 19.18
CA THR A 238 -4.74 -5.30 18.89
C THR A 238 -3.31 -5.36 18.38
N SER A 239 -2.91 -4.41 17.58
CA SER A 239 -1.54 -4.29 17.07
C SER A 239 -1.14 -2.83 16.95
N ILE A 240 0.11 -2.55 17.29
CA ILE A 240 0.81 -1.31 16.94
C ILE A 240 1.92 -1.64 15.94
N ALA A 241 2.22 -0.71 15.07
CA ALA A 241 3.23 -0.89 14.04
C ALA A 241 4.02 0.38 13.78
N ALA A 242 5.24 0.19 13.30
CA ALA A 242 6.07 1.23 12.73
C ALA A 242 6.64 0.76 11.41
N GLY A 243 6.85 1.69 10.49
CA GLY A 243 7.46 1.43 9.20
C GLY A 243 8.36 2.58 8.76
N TYR A 244 9.27 2.26 7.89
CA TYR A 244 10.20 3.21 7.27
C TYR A 244 10.39 2.84 5.82
N ASP A 245 10.37 3.84 4.93
CA ASP A 245 10.78 3.62 3.56
C ASP A 245 11.85 4.62 3.12
N ARG A 246 12.64 4.22 2.11
CA ARG A 246 13.67 5.06 1.50
C ARG A 246 13.97 4.63 0.07
N GLY A 247 14.16 5.62 -0.83
CA GLY A 247 14.49 5.42 -2.23
C GLY A 247 13.41 5.93 -3.17
N GLY A 248 13.23 5.29 -4.31
CA GLY A 248 12.15 5.60 -5.24
C GLY A 248 12.33 6.93 -5.99
N LYS A 249 13.57 7.44 -6.10
CA LYS A 249 13.87 8.64 -6.90
C LYS A 249 13.48 8.40 -8.35
N SER A 250 12.83 9.38 -8.98
CA SER A 250 12.37 9.22 -10.36
C SER A 250 13.21 10.02 -11.38
N LYS A 251 13.10 9.56 -12.65
CA LYS A 251 13.60 10.26 -13.83
C LYS A 251 12.45 10.44 -14.80
N VAL A 252 12.36 11.60 -15.42
CA VAL A 252 11.37 11.87 -16.48
C VAL A 252 12.11 12.34 -17.72
N ASN A 253 12.01 11.58 -18.82
CA ASN A 253 12.79 11.75 -20.04
C ASN A 253 14.29 11.88 -19.75
N GLY A 254 14.82 11.02 -18.86
CA GLY A 254 16.22 11.01 -18.45
C GLY A 254 16.65 12.11 -17.46
N ILE A 255 15.76 13.05 -17.12
CA ILE A 255 16.04 14.13 -16.15
C ILE A 255 15.67 13.65 -14.77
N GLU A 256 16.65 13.57 -13.84
CA GLU A 256 16.44 13.22 -12.45
C GLU A 256 15.53 14.23 -11.75
N LYS A 257 14.66 13.72 -10.87
CA LYS A 257 13.79 14.52 -10.01
C LYS A 257 14.29 14.46 -8.57
N ASP A 258 14.02 15.51 -7.81
CA ASP A 258 14.36 15.57 -6.39
C ASP A 258 13.17 15.08 -5.55
N ASP A 259 12.67 13.87 -5.90
CA ASP A 259 11.50 13.22 -5.32
C ASP A 259 11.82 11.93 -4.58
N GLN A 260 13.07 11.78 -4.14
CA GLN A 260 13.48 10.67 -3.30
C GLN A 260 12.61 10.62 -2.04
N ARG A 261 12.08 9.44 -1.74
CA ARG A 261 11.26 9.23 -0.55
C ARG A 261 12.10 8.85 0.65
N ARG A 262 11.69 9.36 1.79
CA ARG A 262 12.09 8.95 3.12
C ARG A 262 10.93 9.22 4.07
N ASP A 263 10.11 8.21 4.32
CA ASP A 263 8.89 8.35 5.08
C ASP A 263 8.91 7.43 6.30
N ILE A 264 8.31 7.89 7.40
CA ILE A 264 8.06 7.11 8.61
C ILE A 264 6.56 6.88 8.72
N TYR A 265 6.19 5.64 9.07
CA TYR A 265 4.81 5.23 9.27
C TYR A 265 4.61 4.72 10.68
N PHE A 266 3.43 4.95 11.21
CA PHE A 266 2.95 4.31 12.41
C PHE A 266 1.51 3.85 12.21
N ALA A 267 1.15 2.75 12.83
CA ALA A 267 -0.20 2.23 12.74
C ALA A 267 -0.67 1.66 14.07
N ALA A 268 -1.99 1.75 14.26
CA ALA A 268 -2.70 1.02 15.30
C ALA A 268 -3.86 0.27 14.66
N SER A 269 -4.07 -0.98 15.04
CA SER A 269 -5.18 -1.76 14.52
C SER A 269 -5.79 -2.68 15.57
N ALA A 270 -7.07 -3.00 15.37
CA ALA A 270 -7.81 -3.90 16.22
C ALA A 270 -8.73 -4.78 15.36
N GLY A 271 -8.82 -6.07 15.70
CA GLY A 271 -9.65 -7.02 15.01
C GLY A 271 -10.58 -7.78 15.95
N PHE A 272 -11.86 -7.81 15.59
CA PHE A 272 -12.94 -8.36 16.39
C PHE A 272 -13.60 -9.53 15.65
N PRO A 273 -13.66 -10.74 16.24
CA PRO A 273 -14.51 -11.80 15.71
C PRO A 273 -15.98 -11.41 15.90
N VAL A 274 -16.76 -11.40 14.82
CA VAL A 274 -18.20 -11.17 14.84
C VAL A 274 -18.95 -12.47 14.94
N SER A 275 -18.42 -13.52 14.27
CA SER A 275 -18.91 -14.87 14.34
C SER A 275 -17.73 -15.86 14.24
N ARG A 276 -18.04 -17.18 14.18
CA ARG A 276 -17.01 -18.22 13.95
C ARG A 276 -16.27 -18.04 12.63
N ASN A 277 -16.92 -17.42 11.65
CA ASN A 277 -16.42 -17.30 10.28
C ASN A 277 -16.26 -15.86 9.82
N SER A 278 -16.61 -14.85 10.62
CA SER A 278 -16.51 -13.46 10.20
C SER A 278 -15.82 -12.59 11.24
N SER A 279 -15.16 -11.53 10.77
CA SER A 279 -14.46 -10.56 11.61
C SER A 279 -14.55 -9.14 11.04
N ILE A 280 -14.46 -8.16 11.94
CA ILE A 280 -14.29 -6.74 11.60
C ILE A 280 -12.89 -6.33 12.06
N LYS A 281 -12.23 -5.52 11.25
CA LYS A 281 -10.95 -4.89 11.57
C LYS A 281 -11.08 -3.38 11.44
N PHE A 282 -10.52 -2.65 12.39
CA PHE A 282 -10.28 -1.22 12.31
C PHE A 282 -8.78 -0.98 12.30
N ALA A 283 -8.33 0.00 11.52
CA ALA A 283 -6.95 0.42 11.55
C ALA A 283 -6.84 1.92 11.29
N TYR A 284 -5.84 2.51 11.92
CA TYR A 284 -5.34 3.84 11.62
C TYR A 284 -3.90 3.71 11.17
N VAL A 285 -3.53 4.42 10.10
CA VAL A 285 -2.15 4.49 9.61
C VAL A 285 -1.80 5.94 9.34
N GLY A 286 -0.81 6.46 10.05
CA GLY A 286 -0.21 7.77 9.82
C GLY A 286 1.10 7.62 9.06
N GLY A 287 1.28 8.39 7.98
CA GLY A 287 2.53 8.54 7.25
C GLY A 287 3.07 9.94 7.43
N ARG A 288 4.38 10.06 7.62
CA ARG A 288 5.06 11.37 7.76
C ARG A 288 6.29 11.38 6.87
N LYS A 289 6.31 12.31 5.94
CA LYS A 289 7.47 12.57 5.09
C LYS A 289 8.62 13.14 5.93
N GLN A 290 9.83 12.76 5.56
CA GLN A 290 11.07 13.26 6.17
C GLN A 290 11.89 14.12 5.18
N GLU A 291 11.40 14.25 3.94
CA GLU A 291 11.98 15.07 2.88
C GLU A 291 11.07 16.27 2.58
N ASN A 292 11.59 17.24 1.82
CA ASN A 292 10.84 18.45 1.49
C ASN A 292 9.63 18.17 0.58
N ILE A 293 9.71 17.10 -0.22
CA ILE A 293 8.67 16.65 -1.15
C ILE A 293 8.07 15.36 -0.61
N GLY A 294 6.76 15.20 -0.72
CA GLY A 294 6.07 14.01 -0.23
C GLY A 294 4.71 14.34 0.35
N ALA A 295 4.13 13.41 1.09
CA ALA A 295 2.83 13.61 1.72
C ALA A 295 2.84 13.18 3.19
N ASP A 296 2.23 14.01 4.03
CA ASP A 296 1.82 13.63 5.38
C ASP A 296 0.39 13.12 5.30
N THR A 297 0.15 11.87 5.69
CA THR A 297 -1.14 11.22 5.50
C THR A 297 -1.70 10.63 6.77
N ASN A 298 -3.03 10.62 6.86
CA ASN A 298 -3.79 9.92 7.87
C ASN A 298 -4.82 9.02 7.18
N ASN A 299 -4.82 7.74 7.52
CA ASN A 299 -5.70 6.74 6.91
C ASN A 299 -6.53 6.06 7.99
N PHE A 300 -7.85 6.07 7.84
CA PHE A 300 -8.79 5.33 8.67
C PHE A 300 -9.37 4.20 7.84
N ILE A 301 -9.30 2.99 8.33
CA ILE A 301 -9.68 1.78 7.61
C ILE A 301 -10.65 0.97 8.46
N MET A 302 -11.76 0.54 7.85
CA MET A 302 -12.65 -0.47 8.37
C MET A 302 -12.77 -1.61 7.36
N ALA A 303 -12.63 -2.84 7.81
CA ALA A 303 -12.75 -4.00 6.95
C ALA A 303 -13.63 -5.08 7.60
N TYR A 304 -14.47 -5.70 6.78
CA TYR A 304 -15.25 -6.88 7.13
C TYR A 304 -14.76 -8.06 6.28
N SER A 305 -14.63 -9.23 6.90
CA SER A 305 -14.17 -10.43 6.21
C SER A 305 -14.96 -11.67 6.63
N VAL A 306 -15.16 -12.55 5.68
CA VAL A 306 -15.84 -13.84 5.86
C VAL A 306 -14.94 -14.96 5.36
N ARG A 307 -14.78 -16.00 6.20
CA ARG A 307 -14.04 -17.23 5.90
C ARG A 307 -15.02 -18.37 5.57
N PHE A 308 -14.71 -19.17 4.57
CA PHE A 308 -15.48 -20.34 4.14
C PHE A 308 -14.57 -21.45 3.61
#